data_2388dbafbcca22481f184e8c15bcbcdf
#
_entry.id   2388dbafbcca22481f184e8c15bcbcdf
#
_cell.length_a   1.000
_cell.length_b   1.000
_cell.length_c   1.000
_cell.angle_alpha   90.00
_cell.angle_beta   90.00
_cell.angle_gamma   90.00
#
_symmetry.space_group_name_H-M   'P 1'
#
loop_
_entity.id
_entity.type
_entity.pdbx_description
1 polymer ?
#
loop_
_entity_poly.entity_id
_entity_poly.type
_entity_poly.pdbx_seq_one_letter_code
_entity_poly.pdbx_strand_id
1 'polypeptide(L)'
;MKDLLKQWGKHVVALILFLGLVMVYFSPAVFDGKVIMQGDNIKATGMGHSQMDQYAKTAQPGEFSVWSDAMFGGMPYVTGYGQAAPSMPSYSIVDGWLKKVGYGDAAMVFVGLVCFYLLMCVMGVNWWLAIAGAFAFAFASYNIIIIEAGHIVKAYVIGYMPVTLAGMALLFRRSYLWGAVLFLLGVALSLANGHIQITYYLVLLCVLIYLGYAIKKIREKAYGEWLKTSLIMAACVVLAVLPNAQGMYSNWDLGQHSIRGASELTPKPDASGKVEKASTGLDKDYAFQWSYGWKELMTVLVPNVYGGGSGGTLDSSSELYKELKKNGAQVGKEVQTYTYWGDKIFTSGPVYFGALVCFLFVLGMFVIRNPMKWWLLAGSVFLTFLALGRNFDSFNDLMFHYLPLYNKFRTVEMALVIPGLVFPIVGIWGLKEILSQKVEEARLKKGFLWALGLTGGLCVVLWLMPSLLLDFRSAYDAQFQNQVPEWYYTALLMDRASLASADALRSLVFILLGAGLLVWFWKAKNKKTAATFVSAGVAVLILIDLWTVDRRYLDDSNFVKQQPAEMYKETVADKAILQDT
;
A
#
# COMPACT_ATOMS: atom_id res chain seq x y z
N MET A 1 -20.34 -21.00 28.81
CA MET A 1 -20.21 -21.34 27.36
C MET A 1 -21.10 -20.49 26.45
N LYS A 2 -22.41 -20.34 26.73
CA LYS A 2 -23.32 -19.48 25.90
C LYS A 2 -22.89 -18.00 25.85
N ASP A 3 -22.42 -17.42 26.95
CA ASP A 3 -21.98 -16.00 27.01
C ASP A 3 -20.65 -15.79 26.29
N LEU A 4 -19.70 -16.73 26.39
CA LEU A 4 -18.46 -16.74 25.62
C LEU A 4 -18.74 -16.84 24.12
N LEU A 5 -19.63 -17.74 23.69
CA LEU A 5 -20.05 -17.88 22.30
C LEU A 5 -20.73 -16.58 21.78
N LYS A 6 -21.55 -15.93 22.61
CA LYS A 6 -22.21 -14.66 22.25
C LYS A 6 -21.22 -13.50 22.16
N GLN A 7 -20.17 -13.50 22.97
CA GLN A 7 -19.13 -12.48 22.98
C GLN A 7 -18.14 -12.64 21.83
N TRP A 8 -17.65 -13.88 21.57
CA TRP A 8 -16.63 -14.16 20.57
C TRP A 8 -17.19 -14.55 19.20
N GLY A 9 -18.42 -15.08 19.14
CA GLY A 9 -19.03 -15.57 17.90
C GLY A 9 -19.04 -14.54 16.77
N LYS A 10 -19.27 -13.25 17.08
CA LYS A 10 -19.22 -12.16 16.09
C LYS A 10 -17.84 -11.98 15.47
N HIS A 11 -16.77 -12.21 16.24
CA HIS A 11 -15.40 -12.11 15.73
C HIS A 11 -15.04 -13.32 14.87
N VAL A 12 -15.50 -14.51 15.26
CA VAL A 12 -15.38 -15.73 14.45
C VAL A 12 -16.09 -15.57 13.12
N VAL A 13 -17.32 -15.02 13.11
CA VAL A 13 -18.06 -14.73 11.88
C VAL A 13 -17.28 -13.76 10.98
N ALA A 14 -16.69 -12.70 11.55
CA ALA A 14 -15.87 -11.77 10.77
C ALA A 14 -14.64 -12.46 10.14
N LEU A 15 -13.95 -13.33 10.89
CA LEU A 15 -12.79 -14.08 10.39
C LEU A 15 -13.18 -15.06 9.28
N ILE A 16 -14.30 -15.77 9.42
CA ILE A 16 -14.83 -16.67 8.38
C ILE A 16 -15.21 -15.87 7.14
N LEU A 17 -15.83 -14.70 7.29
CA LEU A 17 -16.15 -13.81 6.18
C LEU A 17 -14.89 -13.36 5.45
N PHE A 18 -13.83 -12.95 6.17
CA PHE A 18 -12.57 -12.54 5.58
C PHE A 18 -11.91 -13.69 4.82
N LEU A 19 -11.87 -14.88 5.43
CA LEU A 19 -11.32 -16.06 4.77
C LEU A 19 -12.10 -16.42 3.51
N GLY A 20 -13.43 -16.46 3.58
CA GLY A 20 -14.28 -16.73 2.42
C GLY A 20 -14.07 -15.71 1.31
N LEU A 21 -13.95 -14.42 1.66
CA LEU A 21 -13.76 -13.34 0.70
C LEU A 21 -12.42 -13.45 -0.05
N VAL A 22 -11.32 -13.69 0.67
CA VAL A 22 -10.01 -13.85 0.02
C VAL A 22 -9.94 -15.14 -0.80
N MET A 23 -10.59 -16.23 -0.37
CA MET A 23 -10.70 -17.46 -1.16
C MET A 23 -11.47 -17.23 -2.47
N VAL A 24 -12.50 -16.42 -2.47
CA VAL A 24 -13.24 -16.06 -3.68
C VAL A 24 -12.40 -15.16 -4.60
N TYR A 25 -11.70 -14.16 -4.05
CA TYR A 25 -10.86 -13.26 -4.85
C TYR A 25 -9.72 -14.02 -5.53
N PHE A 26 -9.07 -14.92 -4.81
CA PHE A 26 -7.96 -15.74 -5.28
C PHE A 26 -8.41 -17.15 -5.70
N SER A 27 -9.66 -17.29 -6.15
CA SER A 27 -10.23 -18.60 -6.50
C SER A 27 -9.39 -19.44 -7.46
N PRO A 28 -8.71 -18.88 -8.49
CA PRO A 28 -7.87 -19.70 -9.37
C PRO A 28 -6.66 -20.31 -8.63
N ALA A 29 -6.09 -19.61 -7.65
CA ALA A 29 -5.00 -20.16 -6.85
C ALA A 29 -5.51 -21.20 -5.84
N VAL A 30 -6.64 -20.91 -5.20
CA VAL A 30 -7.16 -21.74 -4.10
C VAL A 30 -7.78 -23.04 -4.62
N PHE A 31 -8.55 -22.99 -5.71
CA PHE A 31 -9.34 -24.14 -6.19
C PHE A 31 -8.73 -24.83 -7.42
N ASP A 32 -8.03 -24.08 -8.29
CA ASP A 32 -7.47 -24.62 -9.52
C ASP A 32 -5.96 -24.91 -9.42
N GLY A 33 -5.33 -24.60 -8.27
CA GLY A 33 -3.89 -24.81 -8.04
C GLY A 33 -3.00 -23.94 -8.94
N LYS A 34 -3.53 -22.82 -9.46
CA LYS A 34 -2.75 -21.85 -10.24
C LYS A 34 -1.92 -20.94 -9.34
N VAL A 35 -0.96 -20.26 -9.91
CA VAL A 35 -0.11 -19.26 -9.24
C VAL A 35 -0.22 -17.93 -9.96
N ILE A 36 -0.04 -16.83 -9.23
CA ILE A 36 0.03 -15.49 -9.85
C ILE A 36 1.34 -15.40 -10.65
N MET A 37 1.25 -14.92 -11.89
CA MET A 37 2.42 -14.68 -12.73
C MET A 37 3.10 -13.37 -12.29
N GLN A 38 3.94 -13.47 -11.28
CA GLN A 38 4.62 -12.34 -10.64
C GLN A 38 5.99 -12.11 -11.31
N GLY A 39 6.08 -11.07 -12.15
CA GLY A 39 7.26 -10.80 -12.94
C GLY A 39 8.57 -10.68 -12.14
N ASP A 40 8.54 -10.01 -10.99
CA ASP A 40 9.74 -9.84 -10.16
C ASP A 40 10.17 -11.14 -9.48
N ASN A 41 9.23 -11.98 -9.03
CA ASN A 41 9.56 -13.27 -8.44
C ASN A 41 10.13 -14.26 -9.48
N ILE A 42 9.60 -14.24 -10.69
CA ILE A 42 10.11 -15.05 -11.80
C ILE A 42 11.58 -14.70 -12.08
N LYS A 43 11.87 -13.40 -12.20
CA LYS A 43 13.24 -12.92 -12.44
C LYS A 43 14.16 -13.26 -11.27
N ALA A 44 13.71 -13.04 -10.03
CA ALA A 44 14.49 -13.36 -8.84
C ALA A 44 14.80 -14.86 -8.74
N THR A 45 13.82 -15.72 -9.07
CA THR A 45 14.02 -17.18 -9.10
C THR A 45 15.06 -17.58 -10.14
N GLY A 46 14.96 -17.03 -11.36
CA GLY A 46 15.92 -17.33 -12.42
C GLY A 46 17.34 -16.84 -12.12
N MET A 47 17.46 -15.69 -11.47
CA MET A 47 18.76 -15.06 -11.23
C MET A 47 19.50 -15.55 -9.98
N GLY A 48 18.80 -16.02 -8.95
CA GLY A 48 19.45 -16.32 -7.67
C GLY A 48 19.02 -17.63 -7.04
N HIS A 49 17.72 -17.90 -6.99
CA HIS A 49 17.21 -19.07 -6.27
C HIS A 49 17.62 -20.40 -6.91
N SER A 50 17.66 -20.49 -8.24
CA SER A 50 18.04 -21.73 -8.94
C SER A 50 19.45 -22.18 -8.60
N GLN A 51 20.41 -21.27 -8.51
CA GLN A 51 21.80 -21.57 -8.10
C GLN A 51 21.86 -22.05 -6.65
N MET A 52 21.15 -21.35 -5.76
CA MET A 52 21.13 -21.72 -4.33
C MET A 52 20.43 -23.05 -4.08
N ASP A 53 19.36 -23.34 -4.83
CA ASP A 53 18.68 -24.63 -4.78
C ASP A 53 19.58 -25.77 -5.27
N GLN A 54 20.39 -25.52 -6.29
CA GLN A 54 21.36 -26.49 -6.78
C GLN A 54 22.49 -26.70 -5.77
N TYR A 55 23.04 -25.63 -5.20
CA TYR A 55 24.04 -25.73 -4.15
C TYR A 55 23.51 -26.50 -2.94
N ALA A 56 22.28 -26.23 -2.49
CA ALA A 56 21.66 -26.93 -1.37
C ALA A 56 21.50 -28.44 -1.59
N LYS A 57 21.40 -28.91 -2.85
CA LYS A 57 21.35 -30.35 -3.18
C LYS A 57 22.71 -31.06 -3.06
N THR A 58 23.81 -30.33 -3.21
CA THR A 58 25.18 -30.85 -3.19
C THR A 58 25.92 -30.55 -1.89
N ALA A 59 25.47 -29.59 -1.10
CA ALA A 59 26.06 -29.18 0.14
C ALA A 59 25.89 -30.21 1.25
N GLN A 60 26.86 -30.28 2.15
CA GLN A 60 26.75 -31.12 3.34
C GLN A 60 25.76 -30.53 4.36
N PRO A 61 25.19 -31.34 5.27
CA PRO A 61 24.26 -30.85 6.28
C PRO A 61 24.90 -29.69 7.11
N GLY A 62 24.26 -28.54 7.08
CA GLY A 62 24.75 -27.31 7.76
C GLY A 62 25.66 -26.42 6.92
N GLU A 63 26.03 -26.82 5.71
CA GLU A 63 26.75 -25.99 4.75
C GLU A 63 25.78 -25.08 4.00
N PHE A 64 26.13 -23.82 3.82
CA PHE A 64 25.36 -22.85 3.03
C PHE A 64 26.33 -21.85 2.38
N SER A 65 25.95 -21.33 1.20
CA SER A 65 26.72 -20.28 0.53
C SER A 65 26.20 -18.91 0.94
N VAL A 66 27.10 -18.02 1.23
CA VAL A 66 26.83 -16.58 1.43
C VAL A 66 27.19 -15.75 0.19
N TRP A 67 27.59 -16.41 -0.88
CA TRP A 67 27.98 -15.80 -2.14
C TRP A 67 27.21 -16.43 -3.30
N SER A 68 26.78 -15.62 -4.27
CA SER A 68 26.21 -16.04 -5.55
C SER A 68 27.03 -15.46 -6.68
N ASP A 69 27.40 -16.26 -7.65
CA ASP A 69 28.05 -15.86 -8.89
C ASP A 69 27.08 -15.75 -10.09
N ALA A 70 25.79 -15.93 -9.85
CA ALA A 70 24.75 -15.87 -10.87
C ALA A 70 24.58 -14.47 -11.49
N MET A 71 25.04 -13.40 -10.84
CA MET A 71 24.87 -12.02 -11.31
C MET A 71 26.09 -11.17 -10.99
N PHE A 72 26.34 -10.15 -11.82
CA PHE A 72 27.34 -9.09 -11.60
C PHE A 72 28.77 -9.58 -11.40
N GLY A 73 29.10 -10.78 -11.87
CA GLY A 73 30.41 -11.41 -11.62
C GLY A 73 30.58 -11.90 -10.17
N GLY A 74 29.49 -11.95 -9.42
CA GLY A 74 29.42 -12.39 -8.03
C GLY A 74 28.90 -11.31 -7.09
N MET A 75 28.07 -11.73 -6.14
CA MET A 75 27.50 -10.85 -5.11
C MET A 75 27.21 -11.60 -3.81
N PRO A 76 27.24 -10.91 -2.64
CA PRO A 76 26.80 -11.49 -1.39
C PRO A 76 25.33 -11.91 -1.45
N TYR A 77 25.03 -13.12 -1.00
CA TYR A 77 23.68 -13.64 -0.90
C TYR A 77 23.11 -13.39 0.50
N VAL A 78 22.35 -12.29 0.62
CA VAL A 78 21.92 -11.74 1.93
C VAL A 78 21.09 -12.71 2.75
N THR A 79 20.28 -13.55 2.11
CA THR A 79 19.47 -14.56 2.81
C THR A 79 20.30 -15.67 3.41
N GLY A 80 21.53 -15.91 2.92
CA GLY A 80 22.47 -16.85 3.50
C GLY A 80 22.93 -16.45 4.91
N TYR A 81 23.07 -15.16 5.19
CA TYR A 81 23.40 -14.66 6.53
C TYR A 81 22.33 -14.98 7.57
N GLY A 82 21.04 -15.03 7.17
CA GLY A 82 19.93 -15.36 8.06
C GLY A 82 19.83 -16.84 8.42
N GLN A 83 20.43 -17.73 7.64
CA GLN A 83 20.40 -19.18 7.89
C GLN A 83 21.42 -19.64 8.92
N ALA A 84 22.45 -18.84 9.18
CA ALA A 84 23.52 -19.17 10.12
C ALA A 84 23.12 -19.08 11.60
N ALA A 85 22.05 -18.36 11.91
CA ALA A 85 21.57 -18.22 13.29
C ALA A 85 20.27 -19.02 13.49
N PRO A 86 20.13 -19.71 14.63
CA PRO A 86 18.86 -20.29 15.01
C PRO A 86 17.82 -19.16 15.09
N SER A 87 16.80 -19.21 14.20
CA SER A 87 15.67 -18.29 14.24
C SER A 87 15.02 -18.37 15.62
N MET A 88 14.87 -17.24 16.31
CA MET A 88 14.08 -17.23 17.53
C MET A 88 12.62 -17.54 17.19
N PRO A 89 12.04 -18.64 17.76
CA PRO A 89 10.74 -19.17 17.32
C PRO A 89 9.55 -18.23 17.58
N SER A 90 9.75 -17.17 18.34
CA SER A 90 8.67 -16.43 19.01
C SER A 90 7.72 -15.68 18.10
N TYR A 91 8.17 -15.16 16.95
CA TYR A 91 7.29 -14.38 16.06
C TYR A 91 6.84 -15.16 14.84
N SER A 92 7.65 -16.12 14.42
CA SER A 92 7.35 -17.00 13.28
C SER A 92 6.10 -17.86 13.48
N ILE A 93 5.72 -18.13 14.73
CA ILE A 93 4.50 -18.89 15.03
C ILE A 93 3.25 -18.10 14.62
N VAL A 94 3.14 -16.83 15.02
CA VAL A 94 1.97 -15.99 14.69
C VAL A 94 1.95 -15.69 13.19
N ASP A 95 3.08 -15.28 12.62
CA ASP A 95 3.25 -15.01 11.20
C ASP A 95 2.93 -16.23 10.35
N GLY A 96 3.54 -17.37 10.67
CA GLY A 96 3.34 -18.62 9.96
C GLY A 96 1.90 -19.16 10.09
N TRP A 97 1.25 -18.98 11.25
CA TRP A 97 -0.14 -19.36 11.42
C TRP A 97 -1.08 -18.51 10.56
N LEU A 98 -0.92 -17.18 10.57
CA LEU A 98 -1.72 -16.28 9.76
C LEU A 98 -1.54 -16.53 8.26
N LYS A 99 -0.30 -16.75 7.81
CA LYS A 99 0.01 -17.09 6.42
C LYS A 99 -0.58 -18.44 6.02
N LYS A 100 -0.51 -19.43 6.90
CA LYS A 100 -1.09 -20.77 6.63
C LYS A 100 -2.61 -20.74 6.57
N VAL A 101 -3.27 -20.02 7.49
CA VAL A 101 -4.74 -19.87 7.50
C VAL A 101 -5.23 -19.09 6.29
N GLY A 102 -4.51 -18.04 5.89
CA GLY A 102 -4.87 -17.21 4.73
C GLY A 102 -4.69 -17.89 3.38
N TYR A 103 -3.96 -18.99 3.32
CA TYR A 103 -3.69 -19.81 2.13
C TYR A 103 -2.92 -19.10 1.01
N GLY A 104 -1.63 -19.40 0.86
CA GLY A 104 -0.79 -18.92 -0.24
C GLY A 104 -0.79 -17.39 -0.37
N ASP A 105 -0.95 -16.90 -1.60
CA ASP A 105 -0.94 -15.46 -1.90
C ASP A 105 -2.14 -14.70 -1.31
N ALA A 106 -3.27 -15.38 -1.10
CA ALA A 106 -4.46 -14.80 -0.45
C ALA A 106 -4.19 -14.38 1.01
N ALA A 107 -3.19 -15.00 1.65
CA ALA A 107 -2.80 -14.66 3.03
C ALA A 107 -2.37 -13.20 3.19
N MET A 108 -1.82 -12.57 2.15
CA MET A 108 -1.39 -11.16 2.22
C MET A 108 -2.57 -10.22 2.50
N VAL A 109 -3.68 -10.42 1.78
CA VAL A 109 -4.91 -9.65 1.98
C VAL A 109 -5.59 -10.05 3.29
N PHE A 110 -5.62 -11.36 3.61
CA PHE A 110 -6.19 -11.87 4.86
C PHE A 110 -5.53 -11.26 6.09
N VAL A 111 -4.20 -11.16 6.13
CA VAL A 111 -3.45 -10.50 7.22
C VAL A 111 -3.88 -9.05 7.36
N GLY A 112 -3.96 -8.30 6.26
CA GLY A 112 -4.43 -6.91 6.28
C GLY A 112 -5.84 -6.76 6.86
N LEU A 113 -6.77 -7.63 6.44
CA LEU A 113 -8.15 -7.66 6.94
C LEU A 113 -8.20 -7.90 8.45
N VAL A 114 -7.52 -8.94 8.93
CA VAL A 114 -7.51 -9.33 10.36
C VAL A 114 -6.86 -8.24 11.22
N CYS A 115 -5.70 -7.73 10.81
CA CYS A 115 -4.96 -6.74 11.58
C CYS A 115 -5.69 -5.40 11.66
N PHE A 116 -6.30 -4.94 10.57
CA PHE A 116 -7.08 -3.70 10.61
C PHE A 116 -8.39 -3.86 11.38
N TYR A 117 -9.07 -4.98 11.25
CA TYR A 117 -10.22 -5.33 12.07
C TYR A 117 -9.88 -5.30 13.57
N LEU A 118 -8.74 -5.88 13.96
CA LEU A 118 -8.23 -5.83 15.34
C LEU A 118 -8.05 -4.38 15.82
N LEU A 119 -7.39 -3.54 15.01
CA LEU A 119 -7.22 -2.11 15.33
C LEU A 119 -8.58 -1.42 15.57
N MET A 120 -9.56 -1.65 14.69
CA MET A 120 -10.89 -1.06 14.85
C MET A 120 -11.59 -1.55 16.11
N CYS A 121 -11.49 -2.83 16.44
CA CYS A 121 -12.01 -3.39 17.69
C CYS A 121 -11.34 -2.76 18.90
N VAL A 122 -10.01 -2.59 18.90
CA VAL A 122 -9.26 -1.88 19.95
C VAL A 122 -9.71 -0.43 20.06
N MET A 123 -10.02 0.24 18.95
CA MET A 123 -10.60 1.59 18.97
C MET A 123 -12.05 1.64 19.46
N GLY A 124 -12.64 0.49 19.79
CA GLY A 124 -14.02 0.37 20.27
C GLY A 124 -15.07 0.62 19.18
N VAL A 125 -14.71 0.31 17.93
CA VAL A 125 -15.63 0.33 16.80
C VAL A 125 -16.51 -0.92 16.84
N ASN A 126 -17.80 -0.80 16.50
CA ASN A 126 -18.70 -1.94 16.37
C ASN A 126 -18.16 -2.91 15.31
N TRP A 127 -18.29 -4.21 15.53
CA TRP A 127 -17.72 -5.26 14.68
C TRP A 127 -18.18 -5.20 13.21
N TRP A 128 -19.43 -4.83 12.91
CA TRP A 128 -19.90 -4.61 11.54
C TRP A 128 -19.15 -3.47 10.85
N LEU A 129 -18.99 -2.36 11.57
CA LEU A 129 -18.27 -1.21 11.05
C LEU A 129 -16.76 -1.46 11.00
N ALA A 130 -16.22 -2.29 11.90
CA ALA A 130 -14.84 -2.73 11.86
C ALA A 130 -14.53 -3.56 10.60
N ILE A 131 -15.50 -4.36 10.11
CA ILE A 131 -15.41 -5.08 8.82
C ILE A 131 -15.29 -4.08 7.66
N ALA A 132 -16.10 -3.01 7.65
CA ALA A 132 -15.99 -1.97 6.62
C ALA A 132 -14.61 -1.33 6.58
N GLY A 133 -14.03 -1.06 7.76
CA GLY A 133 -12.65 -0.56 7.87
C GLY A 133 -11.60 -1.55 7.35
N ALA A 134 -11.77 -2.83 7.68
CA ALA A 134 -10.88 -3.88 7.20
C ALA A 134 -10.89 -3.97 5.66
N PHE A 135 -12.06 -3.89 5.04
CA PHE A 135 -12.19 -3.85 3.58
C PHE A 135 -11.52 -2.60 2.99
N ALA A 136 -11.78 -1.43 3.57
CA ALA A 136 -11.21 -0.16 3.11
C ALA A 136 -9.66 -0.15 3.13
N PHE A 137 -9.05 -0.84 4.07
CA PHE A 137 -7.60 -0.94 4.18
C PHE A 137 -7.02 -2.04 3.30
N ALA A 138 -7.54 -3.26 3.40
CA ALA A 138 -6.91 -4.42 2.78
C ALA A 138 -7.07 -4.44 1.25
N PHE A 139 -8.20 -3.92 0.73
CA PHE A 139 -8.49 -3.79 -0.70
C PHE A 139 -8.16 -2.40 -1.26
N ALA A 140 -7.39 -1.54 -0.57
CA ALA A 140 -6.83 -0.36 -1.21
C ALA A 140 -5.94 -0.81 -2.39
N SER A 141 -6.12 -0.23 -3.59
CA SER A 141 -5.60 -0.82 -4.83
C SER A 141 -4.09 -1.08 -4.82
N TYR A 142 -3.33 -0.23 -4.14
CA TYR A 142 -1.88 -0.43 -4.01
C TYR A 142 -1.52 -1.80 -3.42
N ASN A 143 -2.31 -2.30 -2.45
CA ASN A 143 -2.04 -3.60 -1.81
C ASN A 143 -2.23 -4.77 -2.80
N ILE A 144 -3.19 -4.67 -3.70
CA ILE A 144 -3.45 -5.68 -4.73
C ILE A 144 -2.41 -5.60 -5.85
N ILE A 145 -2.10 -4.39 -6.31
CA ILE A 145 -1.12 -4.13 -7.37
C ILE A 145 0.28 -4.64 -6.98
N ILE A 146 0.71 -4.43 -5.72
CA ILE A 146 2.02 -4.94 -5.27
C ILE A 146 2.04 -6.46 -5.11
N ILE A 147 0.90 -7.11 -4.89
CA ILE A 147 0.79 -8.57 -4.88
C ILE A 147 0.94 -9.10 -6.31
N GLU A 148 0.28 -8.49 -7.27
CA GLU A 148 0.44 -8.83 -8.69
C GLU A 148 1.89 -8.68 -9.15
N ALA A 149 2.55 -7.59 -8.77
CA ALA A 149 3.96 -7.34 -9.11
C ALA A 149 4.95 -8.31 -8.42
N GLY A 150 4.54 -9.04 -7.38
CA GLY A 150 5.40 -9.99 -6.63
C GLY A 150 6.08 -9.42 -5.39
N HIS A 151 5.66 -8.26 -4.91
CA HIS A 151 6.24 -7.63 -3.72
C HIS A 151 5.68 -8.20 -2.39
N ILE A 152 5.84 -9.50 -2.18
CA ILE A 152 5.27 -10.28 -1.07
C ILE A 152 5.62 -9.68 0.29
N VAL A 153 6.92 -9.42 0.54
CA VAL A 153 7.40 -8.88 1.83
C VAL A 153 6.78 -7.51 2.14
N LYS A 154 6.59 -6.67 1.11
CA LYS A 154 5.97 -5.36 1.21
C LYS A 154 4.50 -5.48 1.65
N ALA A 155 3.75 -6.39 1.04
CA ALA A 155 2.35 -6.63 1.35
C ALA A 155 2.14 -7.07 2.81
N TYR A 156 2.97 -7.98 3.32
CA TYR A 156 2.89 -8.40 4.73
C TYR A 156 3.24 -7.26 5.70
N VAL A 157 4.30 -6.49 5.44
CA VAL A 157 4.66 -5.36 6.32
C VAL A 157 3.52 -4.34 6.39
N ILE A 158 2.89 -4.00 5.26
CA ILE A 158 1.69 -3.15 5.23
C ILE A 158 0.57 -3.79 6.06
N GLY A 159 0.32 -5.07 5.87
CA GLY A 159 -0.72 -5.81 6.59
C GLY A 159 -0.57 -5.77 8.11
N TYR A 160 0.66 -5.73 8.64
CA TYR A 160 0.93 -5.69 10.10
C TYR A 160 0.94 -4.28 10.71
N MET A 161 1.00 -3.20 9.93
CA MET A 161 0.97 -1.83 10.46
C MET A 161 -0.16 -1.55 11.47
N PRO A 162 -1.40 -2.01 11.24
CA PRO A 162 -2.51 -1.76 12.16
C PRO A 162 -2.27 -2.32 13.56
N VAL A 163 -1.54 -3.43 13.69
CA VAL A 163 -1.25 -4.06 15.00
C VAL A 163 -0.37 -3.15 15.85
N THR A 164 0.63 -2.51 15.26
CA THR A 164 1.50 -1.53 15.94
C THR A 164 0.66 -0.37 16.49
N LEU A 165 -0.25 0.18 15.66
CA LEU A 165 -1.12 1.28 16.11
C LEU A 165 -2.15 0.83 17.17
N ALA A 166 -2.64 -0.42 17.09
CA ALA A 166 -3.50 -1.00 18.11
C ALA A 166 -2.78 -1.09 19.47
N GLY A 167 -1.53 -1.54 19.46
CA GLY A 167 -0.68 -1.56 20.64
C GLY A 167 -0.49 -0.17 21.25
N MET A 168 -0.15 0.83 20.43
CA MET A 168 -0.03 2.23 20.88
C MET A 168 -1.34 2.75 21.49
N ALA A 169 -2.48 2.49 20.82
CA ALA A 169 -3.78 2.94 21.31
C ALA A 169 -4.13 2.35 22.68
N LEU A 170 -3.76 1.10 22.94
CA LEU A 170 -3.95 0.45 24.26
C LEU A 170 -3.00 1.02 25.31
N LEU A 171 -1.72 1.20 24.98
CA LEU A 171 -0.73 1.81 25.88
C LEU A 171 -1.16 3.21 26.33
N PHE A 172 -1.65 4.02 25.39
CA PHE A 172 -2.14 5.39 25.68
C PHE A 172 -3.40 5.41 26.55
N ARG A 173 -4.14 4.28 26.60
CA ARG A 173 -5.31 4.06 27.49
C ARG A 173 -4.97 3.31 28.77
N ARG A 174 -3.67 3.14 29.07
CA ARG A 174 -3.16 2.44 30.27
C ARG A 174 -3.42 0.93 30.31
N SER A 175 -3.84 0.32 29.20
CA SER A 175 -3.88 -1.13 29.05
C SER A 175 -2.48 -1.66 28.75
N TYR A 176 -1.58 -1.59 29.74
CA TYR A 176 -0.15 -1.77 29.55
C TYR A 176 0.22 -3.16 29.03
N LEU A 177 -0.36 -4.23 29.62
CA LEU A 177 -0.03 -5.60 29.23
C LEU A 177 -0.39 -5.88 27.76
N TRP A 178 -1.66 -5.73 27.39
CA TRP A 178 -2.12 -6.00 26.03
C TRP A 178 -1.58 -4.99 25.01
N GLY A 179 -1.38 -3.75 25.46
CA GLY A 179 -0.74 -2.72 24.63
C GLY A 179 0.72 -3.06 24.33
N ALA A 180 1.49 -3.52 25.33
CA ALA A 180 2.86 -3.98 25.14
C ALA A 180 2.92 -5.20 24.21
N VAL A 181 2.05 -6.20 24.42
CA VAL A 181 1.99 -7.40 23.58
C VAL A 181 1.71 -7.05 22.13
N LEU A 182 0.68 -6.23 21.84
CA LEU A 182 0.35 -5.87 20.46
C LEU A 182 1.40 -4.95 19.85
N PHE A 183 1.94 -3.99 20.59
CA PHE A 183 2.96 -3.08 20.09
C PHE A 183 4.25 -3.85 19.74
N LEU A 184 4.73 -4.69 20.66
CA LEU A 184 5.87 -5.57 20.45
C LEU A 184 5.66 -6.47 19.22
N LEU A 185 4.49 -7.14 19.15
CA LEU A 185 4.18 -8.06 18.06
C LEU A 185 4.13 -7.32 16.70
N GLY A 186 3.46 -6.16 16.64
CA GLY A 186 3.37 -5.38 15.40
C GLY A 186 4.72 -4.90 14.89
N VAL A 187 5.59 -4.39 15.77
CA VAL A 187 6.96 -3.97 15.40
C VAL A 187 7.79 -5.18 14.98
N ALA A 188 7.75 -6.28 15.75
CA ALA A 188 8.53 -7.46 15.47
C ALA A 188 8.16 -8.13 14.13
N LEU A 189 6.86 -8.25 13.84
CA LEU A 189 6.38 -8.81 12.58
C LEU A 189 6.72 -7.92 11.37
N SER A 190 6.67 -6.58 11.56
CA SER A 190 7.12 -5.65 10.51
C SER A 190 8.61 -5.80 10.20
N LEU A 191 9.45 -5.97 11.21
CA LEU A 191 10.90 -6.18 11.05
C LEU A 191 11.20 -7.56 10.45
N ALA A 192 10.52 -8.61 10.93
CA ALA A 192 10.73 -9.99 10.47
C ALA A 192 10.37 -10.20 8.99
N ASN A 193 9.39 -9.46 8.47
CA ASN A 193 9.05 -9.51 7.04
C ASN A 193 9.98 -8.66 6.15
N GLY A 194 10.91 -7.88 6.72
CA GLY A 194 12.11 -7.41 6.06
C GLY A 194 11.99 -6.20 5.12
N HIS A 195 10.82 -5.59 4.93
CA HIS A 195 10.72 -4.36 4.12
C HIS A 195 10.93 -3.10 4.98
N ILE A 196 12.20 -2.78 5.24
CA ILE A 196 12.63 -1.73 6.18
C ILE A 196 12.06 -0.35 5.81
N GLN A 197 11.97 0.00 4.53
CA GLN A 197 11.45 1.30 4.07
C GLN A 197 9.98 1.52 4.48
N ILE A 198 9.11 0.51 4.33
CA ILE A 198 7.71 0.60 4.78
C ILE A 198 7.63 0.70 6.31
N THR A 199 8.43 -0.09 7.02
CA THR A 199 8.54 0.01 8.48
C THR A 199 9.01 1.40 8.92
N TYR A 200 9.96 1.99 8.21
CA TYR A 200 10.44 3.36 8.46
C TYR A 200 9.31 4.40 8.33
N TYR A 201 8.49 4.32 7.29
CA TYR A 201 7.33 5.23 7.14
C TYR A 201 6.32 5.06 8.27
N LEU A 202 6.08 3.83 8.72
CA LEU A 202 5.25 3.57 9.90
C LEU A 202 5.87 4.19 11.16
N VAL A 203 7.19 4.10 11.36
CA VAL A 203 7.89 4.71 12.50
C VAL A 203 7.70 6.22 12.50
N LEU A 204 7.80 6.90 11.36
CA LEU A 204 7.56 8.35 11.25
C LEU A 204 6.13 8.72 11.70
N LEU A 205 5.13 7.95 11.28
CA LEU A 205 3.75 8.13 11.76
C LEU A 205 3.65 7.88 13.28
N CYS A 206 4.24 6.81 13.79
CA CYS A 206 4.22 6.46 15.21
C CYS A 206 4.87 7.57 16.06
N VAL A 207 5.97 8.16 15.59
CA VAL A 207 6.63 9.30 16.27
C VAL A 207 5.68 10.49 16.37
N LEU A 208 4.99 10.86 15.30
CA LEU A 208 4.03 11.98 15.32
C LEU A 208 2.86 11.70 16.25
N ILE A 209 2.29 10.50 16.22
CA ILE A 209 1.21 10.09 17.15
C ILE A 209 1.71 10.11 18.58
N TYR A 210 2.94 9.63 18.83
CA TYR A 210 3.55 9.65 20.17
C TYR A 210 3.80 11.08 20.67
N LEU A 211 4.26 11.99 19.80
CA LEU A 211 4.42 13.41 20.15
C LEU A 211 3.08 14.02 20.58
N GLY A 212 1.98 13.70 19.89
CA GLY A 212 0.64 14.13 20.28
C GLY A 212 0.24 13.63 21.67
N TYR A 213 0.55 12.36 21.97
CA TYR A 213 0.34 11.78 23.29
C TYR A 213 1.22 12.45 24.36
N ALA A 214 2.51 12.62 24.10
CA ALA A 214 3.47 13.22 25.03
C ALA A 214 3.08 14.67 25.38
N ILE A 215 2.79 15.49 24.37
CA ILE A 215 2.34 16.88 24.57
C ILE A 215 1.07 16.92 25.44
N LYS A 216 0.10 16.03 25.17
CA LYS A 216 -1.11 15.92 26.00
C LYS A 216 -0.76 15.60 27.45
N LYS A 217 0.08 14.59 27.71
CA LYS A 217 0.44 14.15 29.06
C LYS A 217 1.27 15.19 29.83
N ILE A 218 2.17 15.88 29.15
CA ILE A 218 2.94 16.98 29.73
C ILE A 218 2.01 18.14 30.13
N ARG A 219 1.04 18.52 29.29
CA ARG A 219 0.05 19.57 29.61
C ARG A 219 -0.87 19.15 30.77
N GLU A 220 -1.22 17.89 30.88
CA GLU A 220 -1.97 17.30 31.99
C GLU A 220 -1.12 17.13 33.26
N LYS A 221 0.20 17.43 33.22
CA LYS A 221 1.18 17.17 34.29
C LYS A 221 1.23 15.70 34.75
N ALA A 222 0.85 14.79 33.84
CA ALA A 222 0.81 13.34 34.08
C ALA A 222 2.15 12.66 33.70
N TYR A 223 3.27 13.21 34.21
CA TYR A 223 4.63 12.80 33.87
C TYR A 223 4.91 11.32 34.16
N GLY A 224 4.41 10.78 35.29
CA GLY A 224 4.59 9.38 35.62
C GLY A 224 3.95 8.42 34.63
N GLU A 225 2.77 8.76 34.11
CA GLU A 225 2.11 7.98 33.06
C GLU A 225 2.84 8.07 31.73
N TRP A 226 3.27 9.27 31.36
CA TRP A 226 4.05 9.49 30.16
C TRP A 226 5.35 8.68 30.20
N LEU A 227 6.13 8.79 31.32
CA LEU A 227 7.40 8.08 31.47
C LEU A 227 7.18 6.56 31.45
N LYS A 228 6.19 6.04 32.18
CA LYS A 228 5.87 4.61 32.20
C LYS A 228 5.54 4.09 30.81
N THR A 229 4.68 4.79 30.05
CA THR A 229 4.31 4.41 28.69
C THR A 229 5.53 4.42 27.77
N SER A 230 6.37 5.45 27.86
CA SER A 230 7.59 5.60 27.07
C SER A 230 8.60 4.48 27.33
N LEU A 231 8.82 4.12 28.59
CA LEU A 231 9.71 3.02 28.97
C LEU A 231 9.20 1.67 28.47
N ILE A 232 7.88 1.42 28.55
CA ILE A 232 7.28 0.20 28.01
C ILE A 232 7.44 0.16 26.48
N MET A 233 7.17 1.25 25.76
CA MET A 233 7.36 1.30 24.31
C MET A 233 8.83 1.08 23.93
N ALA A 234 9.76 1.71 24.62
CA ALA A 234 11.20 1.54 24.37
C ALA A 234 11.63 0.07 24.60
N ALA A 235 11.19 -0.54 25.71
CA ALA A 235 11.46 -1.95 25.98
C ALA A 235 10.87 -2.87 24.90
N CYS A 236 9.65 -2.61 24.43
CA CYS A 236 9.05 -3.36 23.34
C CYS A 236 9.84 -3.23 22.02
N VAL A 237 10.33 -2.03 21.69
CA VAL A 237 11.17 -1.82 20.50
C VAL A 237 12.46 -2.64 20.61
N VAL A 238 13.15 -2.58 21.75
CA VAL A 238 14.37 -3.38 21.98
C VAL A 238 14.09 -4.86 21.83
N LEU A 239 13.03 -5.37 22.48
CA LEU A 239 12.61 -6.78 22.39
C LEU A 239 12.19 -7.19 20.97
N ALA A 240 11.65 -6.28 20.16
CA ALA A 240 11.30 -6.54 18.76
C ALA A 240 12.55 -6.56 17.85
N VAL A 241 13.55 -5.72 18.13
CA VAL A 241 14.78 -5.62 17.35
C VAL A 241 15.69 -6.82 17.61
N LEU A 242 15.83 -7.27 18.85
CA LEU A 242 16.78 -8.32 19.23
C LEU A 242 16.69 -9.59 18.37
N PRO A 243 15.53 -10.23 18.15
CA PRO A 243 15.44 -11.41 17.31
C PRO A 243 15.64 -11.13 15.82
N ASN A 244 15.53 -9.88 15.39
CA ASN A 244 15.72 -9.44 14.01
C ASN A 244 17.09 -8.79 13.78
N ALA A 245 17.90 -8.67 14.82
CA ALA A 245 19.15 -7.88 14.81
C ALA A 245 20.15 -8.39 13.77
N GLN A 246 20.27 -9.70 13.59
CA GLN A 246 21.18 -10.28 12.61
C GLN A 246 20.81 -9.87 11.18
N GLY A 247 19.53 -10.06 10.79
CA GLY A 247 19.08 -9.66 9.45
C GLY A 247 19.18 -8.15 9.22
N MET A 248 18.91 -7.34 10.26
CA MET A 248 19.08 -5.89 10.19
C MET A 248 20.55 -5.51 10.03
N TYR A 249 21.45 -6.14 10.78
CA TYR A 249 22.90 -5.91 10.67
C TYR A 249 23.44 -6.30 9.29
N SER A 250 23.06 -7.49 8.79
CA SER A 250 23.48 -7.94 7.45
C SER A 250 23.00 -6.99 6.35
N ASN A 251 21.75 -6.51 6.45
CA ASN A 251 21.25 -5.51 5.49
C ASN A 251 21.97 -4.16 5.61
N TRP A 252 22.32 -3.75 6.83
CA TRP A 252 23.08 -2.52 7.05
C TRP A 252 24.49 -2.64 6.50
N ASP A 253 25.19 -3.74 6.78
CA ASP A 253 26.54 -4.02 6.30
C ASP A 253 26.60 -4.08 4.78
N LEU A 254 25.72 -4.88 4.15
CA LEU A 254 25.61 -4.92 2.70
C LEU A 254 25.27 -3.55 2.10
N GLY A 255 24.44 -2.77 2.80
CA GLY A 255 24.09 -1.41 2.40
C GLY A 255 25.30 -0.49 2.27
N GLN A 256 26.35 -0.65 3.11
CA GLN A 256 27.57 0.14 3.03
C GLN A 256 28.38 -0.16 1.77
N HIS A 257 28.33 -1.40 1.28
CA HIS A 257 29.08 -1.89 0.11
C HIS A 257 28.23 -1.91 -1.17
N SER A 258 27.11 -1.19 -1.20
CA SER A 258 26.20 -1.08 -2.33
C SER A 258 26.03 0.39 -2.74
N ILE A 259 25.24 0.64 -3.80
CA ILE A 259 24.85 2.01 -4.22
C ILE A 259 24.17 2.83 -3.11
N ARG A 260 23.82 2.23 -1.97
CA ARG A 260 23.28 2.91 -0.78
C ARG A 260 24.37 3.36 0.20
N GLY A 261 25.61 2.94 -0.01
CA GLY A 261 26.80 3.38 0.74
C GLY A 261 27.37 4.69 0.23
N ALA A 262 28.54 5.06 0.75
CA ALA A 262 29.30 6.17 0.19
C ALA A 262 29.87 5.77 -1.19
N SER A 263 29.80 6.66 -2.16
CA SER A 263 30.43 6.43 -3.47
C SER A 263 31.95 6.48 -3.34
N GLU A 264 32.65 5.46 -3.84
CA GLU A 264 34.12 5.46 -3.99
C GLU A 264 34.55 6.20 -5.27
N LEU A 265 33.59 6.53 -6.16
CA LEU A 265 33.87 7.26 -7.38
C LEU A 265 33.99 8.75 -7.08
N THR A 266 34.99 9.39 -7.70
CA THR A 266 35.13 10.85 -7.64
C THR A 266 33.89 11.52 -8.21
N PRO A 267 33.22 12.41 -7.46
CA PRO A 267 32.05 13.09 -7.97
C PRO A 267 32.38 13.86 -9.27
N LYS A 268 31.57 13.68 -10.30
CA LYS A 268 31.71 14.47 -11.53
C LYS A 268 31.18 15.88 -11.28
N PRO A 269 31.86 16.93 -11.75
CA PRO A 269 31.30 18.27 -11.74
C PRO A 269 29.99 18.32 -12.55
N ASP A 270 29.01 19.06 -12.05
CA ASP A 270 27.81 19.38 -12.81
C ASP A 270 28.14 20.29 -14.02
N ALA A 271 27.13 20.62 -14.84
CA ALA A 271 27.27 21.50 -15.99
C ALA A 271 27.79 22.92 -15.64
N SER A 272 27.76 23.31 -14.36
CA SER A 272 28.28 24.57 -13.83
C SER A 272 29.71 24.46 -13.27
N GLY A 273 30.31 23.26 -13.29
CA GLY A 273 31.62 22.99 -12.73
C GLY A 273 31.64 22.83 -11.20
N LYS A 274 30.47 22.78 -10.54
CA LYS A 274 30.35 22.58 -9.12
C LYS A 274 30.41 21.09 -8.78
N VAL A 275 31.35 20.70 -7.96
CA VAL A 275 31.43 19.33 -7.44
C VAL A 275 30.46 19.20 -6.27
N GLU A 276 29.36 18.47 -6.46
CA GLU A 276 28.50 18.10 -5.33
C GLU A 276 29.26 17.14 -4.41
N LYS A 277 29.10 17.34 -3.09
CA LYS A 277 29.64 16.39 -2.11
C LYS A 277 29.08 15.01 -2.41
N ALA A 278 29.94 14.00 -2.46
CA ALA A 278 29.53 12.61 -2.61
C ALA A 278 28.42 12.30 -1.60
N SER A 279 27.26 11.85 -2.10
CA SER A 279 26.16 11.43 -1.26
C SER A 279 26.61 10.26 -0.39
N THR A 280 26.25 10.28 0.89
CA THR A 280 26.44 9.12 1.78
C THR A 280 25.35 8.07 1.56
N GLY A 281 24.51 8.22 0.53
CA GLY A 281 23.37 7.38 0.19
C GLY A 281 23.22 7.21 -1.31
N LEU A 282 21.99 6.98 -1.74
CA LEU A 282 21.62 6.87 -3.15
C LEU A 282 21.87 8.19 -3.89
N ASP A 283 22.03 8.09 -5.20
CA ASP A 283 21.85 9.23 -6.08
C ASP A 283 20.43 9.79 -5.96
N LYS A 284 20.28 11.11 -5.92
CA LYS A 284 18.99 11.78 -5.67
C LYS A 284 18.01 11.54 -6.81
N ASP A 285 18.47 11.63 -8.05
CA ASP A 285 17.62 11.42 -9.23
C ASP A 285 17.12 9.98 -9.29
N TYR A 286 18.00 9.02 -8.98
CA TYR A 286 17.64 7.62 -8.86
C TYR A 286 16.65 7.36 -7.72
N ALA A 287 16.84 7.97 -6.55
CA ALA A 287 15.94 7.80 -5.40
C ALA A 287 14.52 8.30 -5.71
N PHE A 288 14.41 9.38 -6.50
CA PHE A 288 13.14 10.06 -6.80
C PHE A 288 12.55 9.73 -8.17
N GLN A 289 13.03 8.71 -8.86
CA GLN A 289 12.47 8.28 -10.17
C GLN A 289 10.98 7.97 -10.10
N TRP A 290 10.51 7.35 -9.02
CA TRP A 290 9.09 7.09 -8.76
C TRP A 290 8.55 8.11 -7.76
N SER A 291 8.38 9.34 -8.20
CA SER A 291 7.74 10.43 -7.47
C SER A 291 6.31 10.62 -7.93
N TYR A 292 5.41 10.83 -7.00
CA TYR A 292 4.00 11.09 -7.31
C TYR A 292 3.80 12.54 -7.75
N GLY A 293 2.93 12.77 -8.73
CA GLY A 293 2.56 14.13 -9.17
C GLY A 293 1.55 14.79 -8.21
N TRP A 294 1.59 16.12 -8.08
CA TRP A 294 0.60 16.84 -7.26
C TRP A 294 -0.85 16.57 -7.69
N LYS A 295 -1.13 16.66 -8.98
CA LYS A 295 -2.46 16.38 -9.53
C LYS A 295 -2.73 14.87 -9.59
N GLU A 296 -1.70 14.06 -9.69
CA GLU A 296 -1.82 12.59 -9.64
C GLU A 296 -2.35 12.11 -8.28
N LEU A 297 -2.21 12.88 -7.19
CA LEU A 297 -2.86 12.59 -5.91
C LEU A 297 -4.39 12.47 -6.01
N MET A 298 -5.02 12.98 -7.06
CA MET A 298 -6.45 12.75 -7.30
C MET A 298 -6.79 11.27 -7.55
N THR A 299 -5.81 10.43 -7.88
CA THR A 299 -6.01 8.98 -8.03
C THR A 299 -6.52 8.32 -6.75
N VAL A 300 -6.23 8.88 -5.58
CA VAL A 300 -6.74 8.34 -4.30
C VAL A 300 -8.28 8.34 -4.24
N LEU A 301 -8.92 9.22 -5.02
CA LEU A 301 -10.36 9.43 -5.12
C LEU A 301 -10.96 8.93 -6.45
N VAL A 302 -10.22 9.08 -7.57
CA VAL A 302 -10.66 8.73 -8.93
C VAL A 302 -9.57 7.88 -9.59
N PRO A 303 -9.73 6.55 -9.68
CA PRO A 303 -8.60 5.65 -9.97
C PRO A 303 -7.94 5.89 -11.33
N ASN A 304 -8.71 6.05 -12.40
CA ASN A 304 -8.15 6.25 -13.76
C ASN A 304 -7.95 7.72 -14.14
N VAL A 305 -7.90 8.65 -13.18
CA VAL A 305 -7.68 10.06 -13.50
C VAL A 305 -6.33 10.31 -14.19
N TYR A 306 -5.37 9.41 -14.01
CA TYR A 306 -4.07 9.39 -14.71
C TYR A 306 -3.90 8.17 -15.62
N GLY A 307 -5.01 7.54 -16.06
CA GLY A 307 -5.02 6.49 -17.08
C GLY A 307 -4.64 5.10 -16.61
N GLY A 308 -4.52 4.87 -15.29
CA GLY A 308 -4.29 3.53 -14.73
C GLY A 308 -2.83 3.09 -14.76
N GLY A 309 -2.54 1.92 -15.36
CA GLY A 309 -1.19 1.39 -15.53
C GLY A 309 -0.53 1.84 -16.84
N SER A 310 0.80 1.70 -16.92
CA SER A 310 1.58 2.15 -18.10
C SER A 310 1.24 1.39 -19.39
N GLY A 311 0.81 0.13 -19.29
CA GLY A 311 0.39 -0.72 -20.42
C GLY A 311 -1.11 -0.96 -20.43
N GLY A 312 -1.93 0.08 -20.37
CA GLY A 312 -3.37 -0.05 -20.35
C GLY A 312 -3.96 -0.56 -21.66
N THR A 313 -5.13 -1.20 -21.58
CA THR A 313 -5.90 -1.68 -22.73
C THR A 313 -7.12 -0.79 -22.98
N LEU A 314 -7.41 -0.55 -24.26
CA LEU A 314 -8.57 0.19 -24.72
C LEU A 314 -9.45 -0.73 -25.58
N ASP A 315 -10.74 -0.75 -25.29
CA ASP A 315 -11.69 -1.58 -26.02
C ASP A 315 -12.30 -0.87 -27.24
N SER A 316 -13.26 -1.53 -27.89
CA SER A 316 -13.93 -1.04 -29.09
C SER A 316 -14.73 0.26 -28.91
N SER A 317 -14.97 0.72 -27.68
CA SER A 317 -15.67 1.97 -27.38
C SER A 317 -14.73 3.19 -27.46
N SER A 318 -13.40 2.98 -27.36
CA SER A 318 -12.40 4.03 -27.35
C SER A 318 -12.22 4.71 -28.72
N GLU A 319 -11.79 5.96 -28.68
CA GLU A 319 -11.54 6.74 -29.91
C GLU A 319 -10.34 6.21 -30.68
N LEU A 320 -9.28 5.80 -29.97
CA LEU A 320 -8.09 5.22 -30.61
C LEU A 320 -8.42 3.92 -31.34
N TYR A 321 -9.25 3.06 -30.75
CA TYR A 321 -9.68 1.82 -31.42
C TYR A 321 -10.46 2.12 -32.71
N LYS A 322 -11.38 3.10 -32.66
CA LYS A 322 -12.18 3.53 -33.81
C LYS A 322 -11.32 4.10 -34.94
N GLU A 323 -10.37 5.00 -34.58
CA GLU A 323 -9.46 5.61 -35.55
C GLU A 323 -8.49 4.59 -36.15
N LEU A 324 -7.98 3.62 -35.39
CA LEU A 324 -7.17 2.53 -35.91
C LEU A 324 -7.92 1.71 -36.96
N LYS A 325 -9.18 1.32 -36.68
CA LYS A 325 -10.01 0.61 -37.67
C LYS A 325 -10.30 1.42 -38.91
N LYS A 326 -10.61 2.69 -38.75
CA LYS A 326 -10.86 3.63 -39.87
C LYS A 326 -9.65 3.78 -40.78
N ASN A 327 -8.43 3.72 -40.23
CA ASN A 327 -7.20 3.78 -40.97
C ASN A 327 -6.69 2.39 -41.43
N GLY A 328 -7.52 1.36 -41.38
CA GLY A 328 -7.24 0.04 -41.96
C GLY A 328 -6.37 -0.87 -41.11
N ALA A 329 -6.10 -0.52 -39.84
CA ALA A 329 -5.36 -1.38 -38.93
C ALA A 329 -6.17 -2.62 -38.54
N GLN A 330 -5.52 -3.79 -38.55
CA GLN A 330 -6.10 -5.01 -37.97
C GLN A 330 -5.94 -4.96 -36.48
N VAL A 331 -7.02 -4.68 -35.76
CA VAL A 331 -7.04 -4.63 -34.30
C VAL A 331 -7.82 -5.82 -33.72
N GLY A 332 -7.33 -6.40 -32.64
CA GLY A 332 -8.00 -7.45 -31.89
C GLY A 332 -9.26 -6.95 -31.16
N LYS A 333 -9.64 -7.60 -30.06
CA LYS A 333 -10.72 -7.13 -29.21
C LYS A 333 -10.36 -5.85 -28.45
N GLU A 334 -9.08 -5.67 -28.14
CA GLU A 334 -8.51 -4.58 -27.37
C GLU A 334 -7.20 -4.11 -28.01
N VAL A 335 -6.84 -2.86 -27.73
CA VAL A 335 -5.59 -2.23 -28.15
C VAL A 335 -4.79 -1.88 -26.91
N GLN A 336 -3.58 -2.41 -26.79
CA GLN A 336 -2.64 -2.02 -25.73
C GLN A 336 -1.94 -0.71 -26.12
N THR A 337 -1.95 0.27 -25.19
CA THR A 337 -1.32 1.57 -25.41
C THR A 337 -0.90 2.24 -24.12
N TYR A 338 -0.24 3.39 -24.22
CA TYR A 338 0.23 4.19 -23.09
C TYR A 338 -0.90 5.06 -22.50
N THR A 339 -1.83 4.43 -21.74
CA THR A 339 -2.92 5.15 -21.09
C THR A 339 -2.43 6.01 -19.93
N TYR A 340 -1.44 5.55 -19.15
CA TYR A 340 -0.82 6.32 -18.08
C TYR A 340 -0.08 7.55 -18.61
N TRP A 341 -0.29 8.70 -17.97
CA TRP A 341 0.31 9.98 -18.38
C TRP A 341 0.91 10.80 -17.22
N GLY A 342 1.19 10.16 -16.09
CA GLY A 342 1.88 10.78 -14.94
C GLY A 342 3.39 10.88 -15.11
N ASP A 343 4.05 11.32 -14.03
CA ASP A 343 5.49 11.65 -14.02
C ASP A 343 6.41 10.46 -13.72
N LYS A 344 5.86 9.27 -13.42
CA LYS A 344 6.66 8.08 -13.14
C LYS A 344 7.14 7.44 -14.43
N ILE A 345 8.31 6.80 -14.40
CA ILE A 345 8.87 6.08 -15.56
C ILE A 345 7.90 5.00 -16.03
N PHE A 346 7.32 4.26 -15.08
CA PHE A 346 6.23 3.31 -15.30
C PHE A 346 5.47 3.08 -13.98
N THR A 347 4.25 2.56 -14.11
CA THR A 347 3.44 2.12 -12.97
C THR A 347 2.58 0.93 -13.35
N SER A 348 2.38 0.00 -12.42
CA SER A 348 1.41 -1.10 -12.59
C SER A 348 -0.03 -0.67 -12.33
N GLY A 349 -0.25 0.50 -11.71
CA GLY A 349 -1.58 1.04 -11.46
C GLY A 349 -1.58 2.18 -10.44
N PRO A 350 -2.75 2.78 -10.18
CA PRO A 350 -2.89 3.93 -9.30
C PRO A 350 -2.90 3.55 -7.82
N VAL A 351 -2.51 4.48 -6.96
CA VAL A 351 -2.83 4.42 -5.52
C VAL A 351 -4.25 4.94 -5.34
N TYR A 352 -5.20 4.04 -5.07
CA TYR A 352 -6.62 4.35 -4.87
C TYR A 352 -7.08 3.88 -3.50
N PHE A 353 -7.69 4.78 -2.71
CA PHE A 353 -8.14 4.48 -1.35
C PHE A 353 -9.65 4.16 -1.26
N GLY A 354 -10.38 4.41 -2.34
CA GLY A 354 -11.82 4.28 -2.40
C GLY A 354 -12.54 5.63 -2.30
N ALA A 355 -13.50 5.87 -3.19
CA ALA A 355 -14.23 7.12 -3.25
C ALA A 355 -15.03 7.39 -1.97
N LEU A 356 -15.73 6.36 -1.48
CA LEU A 356 -16.48 6.44 -0.23
C LEU A 356 -15.55 6.61 0.98
N VAL A 357 -14.37 5.99 0.98
CA VAL A 357 -13.37 6.12 2.06
C VAL A 357 -12.85 7.55 2.13
N CYS A 358 -12.54 8.18 1.00
CA CYS A 358 -12.12 9.57 0.93
C CYS A 358 -13.21 10.53 1.46
N PHE A 359 -14.48 10.31 1.07
CA PHE A 359 -15.61 11.07 1.60
C PHE A 359 -15.73 10.93 3.12
N LEU A 360 -15.66 9.69 3.64
CA LEU A 360 -15.73 9.40 5.07
C LEU A 360 -14.53 9.98 5.84
N PHE A 361 -13.33 9.99 5.25
CA PHE A 361 -12.15 10.62 5.82
C PHE A 361 -12.38 12.12 6.04
N VAL A 362 -12.80 12.85 5.00
CA VAL A 362 -13.08 14.29 5.11
C VAL A 362 -14.17 14.54 6.15
N LEU A 363 -15.27 13.79 6.10
CA LEU A 363 -16.34 13.87 7.09
C LEU A 363 -15.81 13.61 8.52
N GLY A 364 -14.98 12.58 8.69
CA GLY A 364 -14.34 12.22 9.96
C GLY A 364 -13.50 13.37 10.54
N MET A 365 -12.74 14.08 9.68
CA MET A 365 -11.97 15.24 10.11
C MET A 365 -12.84 16.36 10.68
N PHE A 366 -14.07 16.50 10.24
CA PHE A 366 -15.02 17.47 10.80
C PHE A 366 -15.68 16.97 12.10
N VAL A 367 -16.14 15.71 12.15
CA VAL A 367 -16.99 15.23 13.24
C VAL A 367 -16.21 14.74 14.47
N ILE A 368 -15.01 14.20 14.32
CA ILE A 368 -14.19 13.75 15.42
C ILE A 368 -13.75 14.95 16.27
N ARG A 369 -13.97 14.88 17.61
CA ARG A 369 -13.53 15.92 18.54
C ARG A 369 -12.12 15.67 19.10
N ASN A 370 -11.67 14.41 19.11
CA ASN A 370 -10.37 14.04 19.69
C ASN A 370 -9.22 14.66 18.87
N PRO A 371 -8.29 15.39 19.52
CA PRO A 371 -7.18 16.07 18.85
C PRO A 371 -6.19 15.11 18.15
N MET A 372 -6.21 13.82 18.47
CA MET A 372 -5.37 12.81 17.81
C MET A 372 -5.59 12.76 16.29
N LYS A 373 -6.78 13.14 15.81
CA LYS A 373 -7.06 13.25 14.37
C LYS A 373 -6.08 14.18 13.63
N TRP A 374 -5.61 15.25 14.29
CA TRP A 374 -4.68 16.20 13.69
C TRP A 374 -3.27 15.63 13.57
N TRP A 375 -2.86 14.76 14.50
CA TRP A 375 -1.59 14.04 14.41
C TRP A 375 -1.62 12.97 13.32
N LEU A 376 -2.75 12.29 13.15
CA LEU A 376 -2.98 11.37 12.03
C LEU A 376 -2.95 12.13 10.69
N LEU A 377 -3.62 13.28 10.61
CA LEU A 377 -3.57 14.13 9.42
C LEU A 377 -2.15 14.64 9.14
N ALA A 378 -1.45 15.14 10.17
CA ALA A 378 -0.08 15.61 10.02
C ALA A 378 0.85 14.51 9.49
N GLY A 379 0.71 13.28 10.01
CA GLY A 379 1.42 12.12 9.50
C GLY A 379 1.09 11.82 8.04
N SER A 380 -0.19 11.83 7.68
CA SER A 380 -0.61 11.62 6.29
C SER A 380 -0.05 12.69 5.35
N VAL A 381 -0.13 13.97 5.72
CA VAL A 381 0.38 15.07 4.91
C VAL A 381 1.90 15.00 4.78
N PHE A 382 2.62 14.75 5.88
CA PHE A 382 4.07 14.63 5.87
C PHE A 382 4.54 13.50 4.95
N LEU A 383 3.93 12.33 5.05
CA LEU A 383 4.29 11.17 4.22
C LEU A 383 3.84 11.36 2.76
N THR A 384 2.73 12.06 2.51
CA THR A 384 2.34 12.47 1.15
C THR A 384 3.39 13.41 0.55
N PHE A 385 3.91 14.37 1.31
CA PHE A 385 4.97 15.27 0.83
C PHE A 385 6.26 14.51 0.52
N LEU A 386 6.63 13.49 1.30
CA LEU A 386 7.73 12.60 0.94
C LEU A 386 7.46 11.84 -0.37
N ALA A 387 6.22 11.38 -0.58
CA ALA A 387 5.85 10.64 -1.79
C ALA A 387 5.91 11.49 -3.07
N LEU A 388 5.80 12.82 -2.96
CA LEU A 388 5.94 13.74 -4.09
C LEU A 388 7.37 13.81 -4.62
N GLY A 389 8.38 13.41 -3.84
CA GLY A 389 9.78 13.33 -4.27
C GLY A 389 10.25 14.58 -5.04
N ARG A 390 10.68 14.39 -6.30
CA ARG A 390 11.13 15.48 -7.18
C ARG A 390 10.05 16.53 -7.49
N ASN A 391 8.76 16.17 -7.39
CA ASN A 391 7.65 17.09 -7.64
C ASN A 391 7.39 18.04 -6.47
N PHE A 392 8.09 17.85 -5.34
CA PHE A 392 8.20 18.81 -4.25
C PHE A 392 9.66 18.89 -3.79
N ASP A 393 10.52 19.31 -4.71
CA ASP A 393 11.98 19.22 -4.58
C ASP A 393 12.52 19.95 -3.35
N SER A 394 12.11 21.19 -3.09
CA SER A 394 12.60 21.98 -1.94
C SER A 394 12.38 21.26 -0.60
N PHE A 395 11.26 20.59 -0.42
CA PHE A 395 10.97 19.82 0.79
C PHE A 395 11.76 18.51 0.80
N ASN A 396 11.73 17.77 -0.31
CA ASN A 396 12.37 16.47 -0.39
C ASN A 396 13.90 16.55 -0.40
N ASP A 397 14.49 17.62 -0.92
CA ASP A 397 15.90 17.90 -0.81
C ASP A 397 16.32 18.08 0.66
N LEU A 398 15.56 18.90 1.42
CA LEU A 398 15.77 19.06 2.85
C LEU A 398 15.67 17.72 3.59
N MET A 399 14.64 16.91 3.27
CA MET A 399 14.45 15.60 3.90
C MET A 399 15.57 14.62 3.50
N PHE A 400 15.99 14.63 2.24
CA PHE A 400 17.06 13.76 1.74
C PHE A 400 18.39 13.96 2.46
N HIS A 401 18.70 15.21 2.82
CA HIS A 401 19.93 15.55 3.52
C HIS A 401 19.86 15.41 5.05
N TYR A 402 18.70 15.69 5.65
CA TYR A 402 18.59 15.83 7.11
C TYR A 402 17.72 14.79 7.79
N LEU A 403 16.77 14.15 7.07
CA LEU A 403 15.96 13.11 7.69
C LEU A 403 16.76 11.80 7.74
N PRO A 404 17.07 11.26 8.94
CA PRO A 404 17.92 10.09 9.07
C PRO A 404 17.47 8.92 8.19
N LEU A 405 18.39 8.30 7.47
CA LEU A 405 18.19 7.13 6.60
C LEU A 405 17.31 7.37 5.34
N TYR A 406 16.68 8.53 5.17
CA TYR A 406 15.79 8.77 4.03
C TYR A 406 16.53 8.66 2.69
N ASN A 407 17.79 9.10 2.63
CA ASN A 407 18.67 8.98 1.47
C ASN A 407 19.11 7.55 1.12
N LYS A 408 18.72 6.56 1.91
CA LYS A 408 18.96 5.13 1.63
C LYS A 408 17.80 4.47 0.86
N PHE A 409 16.68 5.17 0.70
CA PHE A 409 15.46 4.64 0.13
C PHE A 409 15.17 5.21 -1.26
N ARG A 410 14.61 4.37 -2.13
CA ARG A 410 14.12 4.77 -3.46
C ARG A 410 12.61 4.56 -3.56
N THR A 411 12.01 5.00 -4.68
CA THR A 411 10.58 4.79 -4.94
C THR A 411 9.74 5.39 -3.80
N VAL A 412 9.92 6.70 -3.62
CA VAL A 412 9.36 7.44 -2.47
C VAL A 412 7.83 7.45 -2.44
N GLU A 413 7.17 7.17 -3.58
CA GLU A 413 5.71 7.01 -3.65
C GLU A 413 5.15 5.97 -2.67
N MET A 414 5.98 4.98 -2.26
CA MET A 414 5.59 4.00 -1.24
C MET A 414 5.16 4.64 0.08
N ALA A 415 5.54 5.89 0.36
CA ALA A 415 5.09 6.61 1.55
C ALA A 415 3.56 6.79 1.60
N LEU A 416 2.86 6.69 0.45
CA LEU A 416 1.40 6.76 0.37
C LEU A 416 0.67 5.59 1.07
N VAL A 417 1.37 4.52 1.45
CA VAL A 417 0.78 3.46 2.30
C VAL A 417 0.32 4.00 3.66
N ILE A 418 0.92 5.10 4.14
CA ILE A 418 0.53 5.71 5.41
C ILE A 418 -0.80 6.49 5.29
N PRO A 419 -1.01 7.41 4.33
CA PRO A 419 -2.36 7.90 4.06
C PRO A 419 -3.36 6.77 3.80
N GLY A 420 -2.98 5.71 3.06
CA GLY A 420 -3.81 4.52 2.83
C GLY A 420 -4.22 3.80 4.12
N LEU A 421 -3.41 3.85 5.17
CA LEU A 421 -3.75 3.36 6.52
C LEU A 421 -4.63 4.36 7.28
N VAL A 422 -4.32 5.66 7.21
CA VAL A 422 -4.97 6.69 8.04
C VAL A 422 -6.37 7.06 7.55
N PHE A 423 -6.60 7.08 6.24
CA PHE A 423 -7.91 7.43 5.68
C PHE A 423 -9.03 6.50 6.19
N PRO A 424 -8.91 5.17 6.12
CA PRO A 424 -9.89 4.27 6.72
C PRO A 424 -10.03 4.44 8.23
N ILE A 425 -8.92 4.65 8.97
CA ILE A 425 -8.97 4.87 10.43
C ILE A 425 -9.86 6.07 10.76
N VAL A 426 -9.60 7.21 10.16
CA VAL A 426 -10.33 8.46 10.42
C VAL A 426 -11.77 8.38 9.91
N GLY A 427 -11.98 7.82 8.71
CA GLY A 427 -13.30 7.66 8.13
C GLY A 427 -14.21 6.80 8.97
N ILE A 428 -13.75 5.62 9.38
CA ILE A 428 -14.50 4.67 10.22
C ILE A 428 -14.67 5.21 11.65
N TRP A 429 -13.67 5.87 12.20
CA TRP A 429 -13.81 6.55 13.51
C TRP A 429 -14.87 7.66 13.45
N GLY A 430 -14.86 8.50 12.41
CA GLY A 430 -15.88 9.53 12.21
C GLY A 430 -17.28 8.93 12.08
N LEU A 431 -17.43 7.86 11.32
CA LEU A 431 -18.70 7.16 11.17
C LEU A 431 -19.17 6.53 12.50
N LYS A 432 -18.27 5.97 13.31
CA LYS A 432 -18.59 5.52 14.68
C LYS A 432 -19.17 6.66 15.53
N GLU A 433 -18.57 7.85 15.51
CA GLU A 433 -19.07 9.00 16.28
C GLU A 433 -20.47 9.41 15.81
N ILE A 434 -20.72 9.40 14.50
CA ILE A 434 -22.05 9.71 13.91
C ILE A 434 -23.09 8.67 14.33
N LEU A 435 -22.80 7.38 14.14
CA LEU A 435 -23.73 6.29 14.45
C LEU A 435 -24.02 6.16 15.96
N SER A 436 -23.06 6.60 16.79
CA SER A 436 -23.26 6.71 18.26
C SER A 436 -24.04 7.93 18.70
N GLN A 437 -24.50 8.78 17.78
CA GLN A 437 -25.26 10.02 18.03
C GLN A 437 -24.52 11.02 18.97
N LYS A 438 -23.18 11.01 18.95
CA LYS A 438 -22.35 11.90 19.77
C LYS A 438 -21.98 13.21 19.10
N VAL A 439 -22.39 13.39 17.84
CA VAL A 439 -22.05 14.55 17.00
C VAL A 439 -23.21 15.52 17.00
N GLU A 440 -22.94 16.78 17.30
CA GLU A 440 -23.93 17.86 17.17
C GLU A 440 -24.40 18.01 15.73
N GLU A 441 -25.70 18.23 15.57
CA GLU A 441 -26.35 18.29 14.25
C GLU A 441 -25.72 19.37 13.34
N ALA A 442 -25.47 20.56 13.86
CA ALA A 442 -24.84 21.66 13.11
C ALA A 442 -23.43 21.27 12.60
N ARG A 443 -22.66 20.58 13.44
CA ARG A 443 -21.33 20.10 13.09
C ARG A 443 -21.40 18.99 12.04
N LEU A 444 -22.35 18.07 12.18
CA LEU A 444 -22.59 17.01 11.22
C LEU A 444 -23.00 17.59 9.85
N LYS A 445 -23.96 18.52 9.81
CA LYS A 445 -24.38 19.20 8.57
C LYS A 445 -23.20 19.92 7.89
N LYS A 446 -22.43 20.69 8.64
CA LYS A 446 -21.25 21.40 8.12
C LYS A 446 -20.23 20.41 7.55
N GLY A 447 -19.88 19.34 8.32
CA GLY A 447 -18.93 18.32 7.88
C GLY A 447 -19.41 17.56 6.65
N PHE A 448 -20.68 17.23 6.59
CA PHE A 448 -21.30 16.54 5.45
C PHE A 448 -21.23 17.38 4.16
N LEU A 449 -21.59 18.68 4.24
CA LEU A 449 -21.52 19.57 3.08
C LEU A 449 -20.08 19.77 2.59
N TRP A 450 -19.12 19.94 3.51
CA TRP A 450 -17.71 20.06 3.13
C TRP A 450 -17.18 18.75 2.53
N ALA A 451 -17.52 17.60 3.12
CA ALA A 451 -17.10 16.30 2.57
C ALA A 451 -17.67 16.09 1.17
N LEU A 452 -18.97 16.34 0.99
CA LEU A 452 -19.62 16.22 -0.32
C LEU A 452 -19.05 17.22 -1.34
N GLY A 453 -18.81 18.48 -0.93
CA GLY A 453 -18.24 19.51 -1.80
C GLY A 453 -16.81 19.20 -2.25
N LEU A 454 -15.95 18.78 -1.31
CA LEU A 454 -14.54 18.52 -1.61
C LEU A 454 -14.34 17.21 -2.41
N THR A 455 -15.10 16.16 -2.12
CA THR A 455 -14.96 14.88 -2.82
C THR A 455 -15.92 14.75 -3.99
N GLY A 456 -17.22 14.89 -3.76
CA GLY A 456 -18.23 14.83 -4.81
C GLY A 456 -18.12 15.98 -5.81
N GLY A 457 -17.88 17.21 -5.33
CA GLY A 457 -17.68 18.38 -6.20
C GLY A 457 -16.47 18.22 -7.13
N LEU A 458 -15.34 17.68 -6.62
CA LEU A 458 -14.18 17.37 -7.47
C LEU A 458 -14.54 16.30 -8.53
N CYS A 459 -15.28 15.27 -8.14
CA CYS A 459 -15.74 14.25 -9.09
C CYS A 459 -16.67 14.85 -10.17
N VAL A 460 -17.56 15.79 -9.82
CA VAL A 460 -18.43 16.48 -10.81
C VAL A 460 -17.58 17.28 -11.82
N VAL A 461 -16.57 18.02 -11.35
CA VAL A 461 -15.68 18.78 -12.24
C VAL A 461 -14.91 17.84 -13.16
N LEU A 462 -14.33 16.75 -12.64
CA LEU A 462 -13.59 15.77 -13.44
C LEU A 462 -14.50 14.99 -14.40
N TRP A 463 -15.76 14.78 -14.05
CA TRP A 463 -16.74 14.11 -14.93
C TRP A 463 -17.14 15.01 -16.11
N LEU A 464 -17.54 16.26 -15.82
CA LEU A 464 -18.13 17.13 -16.84
C LEU A 464 -17.10 17.92 -17.63
N MET A 465 -16.01 18.32 -17.00
CA MET A 465 -14.98 19.21 -17.57
C MET A 465 -13.57 18.78 -17.12
N PRO A 466 -13.11 17.55 -17.41
CA PRO A 466 -11.81 17.08 -16.94
C PRO A 466 -10.64 17.95 -17.43
N SER A 467 -10.74 18.51 -18.62
CA SER A 467 -9.73 19.39 -19.21
C SER A 467 -9.59 20.75 -18.50
N LEU A 468 -10.50 21.10 -17.58
CA LEU A 468 -10.34 22.28 -16.73
C LEU A 468 -9.18 22.13 -15.74
N LEU A 469 -8.94 20.92 -15.28
CA LEU A 469 -7.92 20.60 -14.28
C LEU A 469 -6.70 19.90 -14.88
N LEU A 470 -6.85 19.18 -16.01
CA LEU A 470 -5.91 18.22 -16.55
C LEU A 470 -5.69 18.46 -18.05
N ASP A 471 -4.47 18.22 -18.52
CA ASP A 471 -4.08 18.36 -19.91
C ASP A 471 -3.87 17.01 -20.64
N PHE A 472 -3.88 15.90 -19.88
CA PHE A 472 -3.75 14.52 -20.34
C PHE A 472 -2.45 14.20 -21.09
N ARG A 473 -1.43 15.06 -20.95
CA ARG A 473 -0.12 14.94 -21.60
C ARG A 473 0.93 14.48 -20.59
N SER A 474 1.81 13.61 -21.05
CA SER A 474 2.98 13.18 -20.29
C SER A 474 4.26 13.74 -20.88
N ALA A 475 5.25 14.02 -20.03
CA ALA A 475 6.61 14.33 -20.50
C ALA A 475 7.22 13.17 -21.32
N TYR A 476 6.76 11.94 -21.06
CA TYR A 476 7.20 10.74 -21.79
C TYR A 476 6.54 10.58 -23.16
N ASP A 477 5.46 11.29 -23.46
CA ASP A 477 4.78 11.22 -24.76
C ASP A 477 5.72 11.63 -25.90
N ALA A 478 6.67 12.54 -25.66
CA ALA A 478 7.68 12.96 -26.64
C ALA A 478 8.51 11.78 -27.21
N GLN A 479 8.62 10.67 -26.47
CA GLN A 479 9.37 9.49 -26.91
C GLN A 479 8.70 8.76 -28.09
N PHE A 480 7.39 8.81 -28.19
CA PHE A 480 6.65 8.12 -29.25
C PHE A 480 5.79 9.06 -30.12
N GLN A 481 5.50 10.28 -29.68
CA GLN A 481 4.62 11.22 -30.38
C GLN A 481 5.06 11.47 -31.82
N ASN A 482 6.37 11.57 -32.05
CA ASN A 482 6.93 11.74 -33.40
C ASN A 482 6.97 10.45 -34.24
N GLN A 483 6.65 9.30 -33.67
CA GLN A 483 6.67 7.98 -34.32
C GLN A 483 5.27 7.51 -34.72
N VAL A 484 4.23 8.22 -34.26
CA VAL A 484 2.82 7.91 -34.53
C VAL A 484 2.17 9.06 -35.30
N PRO A 485 1.14 8.79 -36.12
CA PRO A 485 0.37 9.86 -36.78
C PRO A 485 -0.31 10.78 -35.76
N GLU A 486 -0.53 12.04 -36.12
CA GLU A 486 -1.17 13.03 -35.27
C GLU A 486 -2.57 12.60 -34.80
N TRP A 487 -3.35 11.94 -35.67
CA TRP A 487 -4.66 11.42 -35.33
C TRP A 487 -4.59 10.36 -34.19
N TYR A 488 -3.53 9.54 -34.16
CA TYR A 488 -3.31 8.55 -33.11
C TYR A 488 -3.15 9.22 -31.75
N TYR A 489 -2.25 10.20 -31.69
CA TYR A 489 -1.99 10.92 -30.45
C TYR A 489 -3.20 11.71 -29.96
N THR A 490 -3.94 12.35 -30.87
CA THR A 490 -5.19 13.06 -30.56
C THR A 490 -6.25 12.12 -29.97
N ALA A 491 -6.46 10.95 -30.58
CA ALA A 491 -7.39 9.94 -30.10
C ALA A 491 -6.97 9.41 -28.71
N LEU A 492 -5.68 9.18 -28.49
CA LEU A 492 -5.17 8.77 -27.16
C LEU A 492 -5.45 9.82 -26.08
N LEU A 493 -5.29 11.13 -26.36
CA LEU A 493 -5.63 12.18 -25.40
C LEU A 493 -7.13 12.20 -25.08
N MET A 494 -7.98 11.96 -26.08
CA MET A 494 -9.44 11.85 -25.87
C MET A 494 -9.79 10.64 -24.99
N ASP A 495 -9.14 9.51 -25.21
CA ASP A 495 -9.34 8.31 -24.41
C ASP A 495 -8.86 8.49 -22.96
N ARG A 496 -7.71 9.14 -22.73
CA ARG A 496 -7.24 9.51 -21.37
C ARG A 496 -8.26 10.39 -20.64
N ALA A 497 -8.83 11.36 -21.33
CA ALA A 497 -9.89 12.23 -20.77
C ALA A 497 -11.18 11.45 -20.49
N SER A 498 -11.56 10.53 -21.38
CA SER A 498 -12.73 9.66 -21.21
C SER A 498 -12.59 8.73 -20.02
N LEU A 499 -11.42 8.10 -19.82
CA LEU A 499 -11.11 7.25 -18.67
C LEU A 499 -11.23 8.04 -17.35
N ALA A 500 -10.70 9.26 -17.30
CA ALA A 500 -10.80 10.13 -16.13
C ALA A 500 -12.25 10.50 -15.82
N SER A 501 -13.01 10.89 -16.85
CA SER A 501 -14.43 11.27 -16.74
C SER A 501 -15.30 10.10 -16.27
N ALA A 502 -15.13 8.92 -16.86
CA ALA A 502 -15.91 7.73 -16.51
C ALA A 502 -15.69 7.32 -15.04
N ASP A 503 -14.44 7.30 -14.59
CA ASP A 503 -14.12 6.95 -13.21
C ASP A 503 -14.49 8.06 -12.21
N ALA A 504 -14.51 9.32 -12.64
CA ALA A 504 -15.03 10.40 -11.81
C ALA A 504 -16.54 10.25 -11.56
N LEU A 505 -17.32 9.90 -12.59
CA LEU A 505 -18.75 9.57 -12.44
C LEU A 505 -18.95 8.34 -11.53
N ARG A 506 -18.15 7.29 -11.74
CA ARG A 506 -18.16 6.10 -10.90
C ARG A 506 -17.92 6.47 -9.42
N SER A 507 -16.88 7.22 -9.14
CA SER A 507 -16.54 7.66 -7.78
C SER A 507 -17.65 8.52 -7.17
N LEU A 508 -18.24 9.42 -7.95
CA LEU A 508 -19.39 10.24 -7.53
C LEU A 508 -20.57 9.37 -7.11
N VAL A 509 -20.89 8.31 -7.86
CA VAL A 509 -21.99 7.38 -7.54
C VAL A 509 -21.76 6.72 -6.16
N PHE A 510 -20.55 6.21 -5.87
CA PHE A 510 -20.26 5.62 -4.56
C PHE A 510 -20.33 6.64 -3.42
N ILE A 511 -19.87 7.88 -3.64
CA ILE A 511 -20.02 8.97 -2.67
C ILE A 511 -21.49 9.26 -2.40
N LEU A 512 -22.31 9.39 -3.44
CA LEU A 512 -23.75 9.71 -3.31
C LEU A 512 -24.51 8.58 -2.62
N LEU A 513 -24.22 7.31 -2.93
CA LEU A 513 -24.81 6.17 -2.25
C LEU A 513 -24.47 6.15 -0.77
N GLY A 514 -23.19 6.37 -0.41
CA GLY A 514 -22.76 6.48 0.97
C GLY A 514 -23.38 7.67 1.70
N ALA A 515 -23.42 8.83 1.06
CA ALA A 515 -24.10 10.01 1.57
C ALA A 515 -25.61 9.76 1.79
N GLY A 516 -26.26 9.06 0.86
CA GLY A 516 -27.66 8.64 0.97
C GLY A 516 -27.91 7.75 2.20
N LEU A 517 -27.02 6.78 2.48
CA LEU A 517 -27.09 5.95 3.69
C LEU A 517 -27.02 6.80 4.97
N LEU A 518 -26.16 7.83 5.00
CA LEU A 518 -26.05 8.73 6.15
C LEU A 518 -27.29 9.62 6.32
N VAL A 519 -27.85 10.14 5.21
CA VAL A 519 -29.09 10.90 5.23
C VAL A 519 -30.25 10.03 5.70
N TRP A 520 -30.33 8.78 5.23
CA TRP A 520 -31.33 7.82 5.70
C TRP A 520 -31.17 7.53 7.20
N PHE A 521 -29.94 7.29 7.70
CA PHE A 521 -29.67 7.16 9.14
C PHE A 521 -30.18 8.38 9.93
N TRP A 522 -29.92 9.56 9.41
CA TRP A 522 -30.34 10.79 10.08
C TRP A 522 -31.86 10.90 10.23
N LYS A 523 -32.62 10.45 9.23
CA LYS A 523 -34.09 10.47 9.27
C LYS A 523 -34.71 9.25 9.96
N ALA A 524 -33.98 8.16 10.16
CA ALA A 524 -34.50 6.92 10.71
C ALA A 524 -35.02 7.08 12.14
N LYS A 525 -36.21 6.51 12.41
CA LYS A 525 -36.82 6.49 13.75
C LYS A 525 -36.06 5.54 14.70
N ASN A 526 -35.71 4.33 14.24
CA ASN A 526 -34.93 3.35 15.01
C ASN A 526 -33.44 3.47 14.68
N LYS A 527 -32.73 4.29 15.43
CA LYS A 527 -31.29 4.54 15.23
C LYS A 527 -30.43 3.30 15.37
N LYS A 528 -30.78 2.39 16.30
CA LYS A 528 -29.99 1.17 16.52
C LYS A 528 -30.02 0.26 15.31
N THR A 529 -31.19 0.00 14.77
CA THR A 529 -31.37 -0.82 13.57
C THR A 529 -30.74 -0.12 12.35
N ALA A 530 -30.99 1.19 12.18
CA ALA A 530 -30.40 1.97 11.11
C ALA A 530 -28.86 1.97 11.14
N ALA A 531 -28.24 2.07 12.32
CA ALA A 531 -26.78 2.00 12.45
C ALA A 531 -26.21 0.66 11.96
N THR A 532 -26.90 -0.45 12.21
CA THR A 532 -26.48 -1.77 11.71
C THR A 532 -26.55 -1.83 10.17
N PHE A 533 -27.68 -1.39 9.59
CA PHE A 533 -27.83 -1.37 8.14
C PHE A 533 -26.85 -0.42 7.45
N VAL A 534 -26.59 0.77 8.02
CA VAL A 534 -25.60 1.69 7.48
C VAL A 534 -24.20 1.08 7.55
N SER A 535 -23.83 0.44 8.67
CA SER A 535 -22.53 -0.22 8.78
C SER A 535 -22.36 -1.32 7.73
N ALA A 536 -23.38 -2.16 7.53
CA ALA A 536 -23.36 -3.20 6.51
C ALA A 536 -23.36 -2.61 5.09
N GLY A 537 -24.21 -1.61 4.82
CA GLY A 537 -24.26 -0.94 3.51
C GLY A 537 -22.95 -0.25 3.14
N VAL A 538 -22.32 0.44 4.09
CA VAL A 538 -20.98 1.04 3.90
C VAL A 538 -19.94 -0.03 3.62
N ALA A 539 -19.97 -1.17 4.33
CA ALA A 539 -19.04 -2.27 4.09
C ALA A 539 -19.20 -2.84 2.67
N VAL A 540 -20.43 -3.05 2.22
CA VAL A 540 -20.72 -3.54 0.87
C VAL A 540 -20.29 -2.52 -0.19
N LEU A 541 -20.60 -1.24 -0.01
CA LEU A 541 -20.22 -0.20 -0.97
C LEU A 541 -18.70 -0.07 -1.09
N ILE A 542 -17.96 -0.07 0.03
CA ILE A 542 -16.49 -0.03 0.03
C ILE A 542 -15.92 -1.26 -0.68
N LEU A 543 -16.46 -2.46 -0.38
CA LEU A 543 -15.99 -3.68 -1.00
C LEU A 543 -16.22 -3.66 -2.52
N ILE A 544 -17.42 -3.30 -2.99
CA ILE A 544 -17.71 -3.24 -4.42
C ILE A 544 -16.84 -2.18 -5.11
N ASP A 545 -16.70 -1.00 -4.50
CA ASP A 545 -15.87 0.08 -5.02
C ASP A 545 -14.43 -0.38 -5.24
N LEU A 546 -13.78 -0.92 -4.22
CA LEU A 546 -12.38 -1.34 -4.29
C LEU A 546 -12.21 -2.60 -5.16
N TRP A 547 -13.03 -3.64 -4.96
CA TRP A 547 -12.95 -4.89 -5.71
C TRP A 547 -13.01 -4.69 -7.21
N THR A 548 -13.92 -3.84 -7.69
CA THR A 548 -14.05 -3.58 -9.14
C THR A 548 -12.88 -2.80 -9.73
N VAL A 549 -12.16 -2.01 -8.93
CA VAL A 549 -10.91 -1.38 -9.34
C VAL A 549 -9.75 -2.39 -9.29
N ASP A 550 -9.65 -3.18 -8.23
CA ASP A 550 -8.60 -4.17 -8.03
C ASP A 550 -8.58 -5.24 -9.14
N ARG A 551 -9.76 -5.65 -9.60
CA ARG A 551 -9.91 -6.62 -10.71
C ARG A 551 -9.44 -6.09 -12.08
N ARG A 552 -9.10 -4.82 -12.19
CA ARG A 552 -8.44 -4.26 -13.39
C ARG A 552 -6.94 -4.59 -13.41
N TYR A 553 -6.35 -4.93 -12.25
CA TYR A 553 -4.91 -5.12 -12.08
C TYR A 553 -4.55 -6.56 -11.69
N LEU A 554 -5.44 -7.24 -10.97
CA LEU A 554 -5.28 -8.64 -10.60
C LEU A 554 -6.60 -9.37 -10.87
N ASP A 555 -6.73 -9.93 -12.05
CA ASP A 555 -7.86 -10.73 -12.49
C ASP A 555 -7.47 -12.20 -12.75
N ASP A 556 -8.40 -12.99 -13.29
CA ASP A 556 -8.17 -14.41 -13.51
C ASP A 556 -7.10 -14.70 -14.59
N SER A 557 -6.79 -13.73 -15.47
CA SER A 557 -5.76 -13.88 -16.50
C SER A 557 -4.33 -13.82 -15.93
N ASN A 558 -4.15 -13.20 -14.75
CA ASN A 558 -2.87 -13.17 -14.05
C ASN A 558 -2.48 -14.52 -13.43
N PHE A 559 -3.42 -15.49 -13.36
CA PHE A 559 -3.18 -16.79 -12.76
C PHE A 559 -2.86 -17.84 -13.83
N VAL A 560 -1.68 -18.42 -13.74
CA VAL A 560 -1.18 -19.42 -14.66
C VAL A 560 -0.98 -20.77 -13.97
N LYS A 561 -1.01 -21.89 -14.73
CA LYS A 561 -0.59 -23.18 -14.20
C LYS A 561 0.89 -23.10 -13.87
N GLN A 562 1.25 -23.59 -12.69
CA GLN A 562 2.64 -23.65 -12.26
C GLN A 562 3.43 -24.55 -13.22
N GLN A 563 4.40 -23.96 -13.93
CA GLN A 563 5.32 -24.68 -14.81
C GLN A 563 6.77 -24.29 -14.46
N PRO A 564 7.32 -24.79 -13.33
CA PRO A 564 8.66 -24.40 -12.89
C PRO A 564 9.77 -24.70 -13.90
N ALA A 565 9.65 -25.80 -14.65
CA ALA A 565 10.68 -26.27 -15.58
C ALA A 565 10.60 -25.64 -16.98
N GLU A 566 9.44 -25.14 -17.41
CA GLU A 566 9.27 -24.61 -18.77
C GLU A 566 9.65 -23.13 -18.91
N MET A 567 9.73 -22.38 -17.82
CA MET A 567 10.06 -20.96 -17.85
C MET A 567 11.53 -20.68 -18.22
N TYR A 568 12.39 -21.66 -18.01
CA TYR A 568 13.84 -21.57 -18.31
C TYR A 568 14.25 -22.71 -19.25
N LYS A 569 13.56 -22.84 -20.39
CA LYS A 569 13.99 -23.76 -21.44
C LYS A 569 15.34 -23.31 -21.98
N GLU A 570 16.29 -24.26 -22.01
CA GLU A 570 17.57 -24.04 -22.66
C GLU A 570 17.38 -23.52 -24.07
N THR A 571 17.98 -22.39 -24.36
CA THR A 571 18.05 -21.86 -25.73
C THR A 571 19.01 -22.69 -26.58
N VAL A 572 19.03 -22.45 -27.87
CA VAL A 572 20.02 -23.08 -28.76
C VAL A 572 21.45 -22.71 -28.32
N ALA A 573 21.65 -21.50 -27.83
CA ALA A 573 22.93 -21.03 -27.31
C ALA A 573 23.32 -21.76 -26.03
N ASP A 574 22.38 -21.92 -25.09
CA ASP A 574 22.63 -22.65 -23.84
C ASP A 574 23.03 -24.10 -24.12
N LYS A 575 22.35 -24.76 -25.07
CA LYS A 575 22.69 -26.14 -25.47
C LYS A 575 24.07 -26.24 -26.09
N ALA A 576 24.47 -25.25 -26.91
CA ALA A 576 25.79 -25.21 -27.49
C ALA A 576 26.88 -25.00 -26.44
N ILE A 577 26.65 -24.07 -25.49
CA ILE A 577 27.58 -23.81 -24.38
C ILE A 577 27.72 -25.04 -23.47
N LEU A 578 26.63 -25.71 -23.14
CA LEU A 578 26.66 -26.93 -22.31
C LEU A 578 27.31 -28.14 -23.01
N GLN A 579 27.47 -28.12 -24.33
CA GLN A 579 28.19 -29.16 -25.09
C GLN A 579 29.69 -28.91 -25.16
N ASP A 580 30.15 -27.69 -24.82
CA ASP A 580 31.56 -27.30 -24.84
C ASP A 580 32.27 -27.58 -23.50
N THR A 581 31.56 -28.16 -22.53
CA THR A 581 32.10 -28.65 -21.25
C THR A 581 32.26 -30.17 -21.32
#